data_d0c691ed46d81186508feef4b20df387
#
_entry.id   d0c691ed46d81186508feef4b20df387
#
_cell.length_a   1.000
_cell.length_b   1.000
_cell.length_c   1.000
_cell.angle_alpha   90.00
_cell.angle_beta   90.00
_cell.angle_gamma   90.00
#
_symmetry.space_group_name_H-M   'P 1'
#
loop_
_entity.id
_entity.type
_entity.pdbx_description
1 polymer ?
#
loop_
_entity_poly.entity_id
_entity_poly.type
_entity_poly.pdbx_seq_one_letter_code
_entity_poly.pdbx_strand_id
1 'polypeptide(L)'
;MNMMRHLLVPNKKVQAALSEIIQYDWLSKGHRIFSSEDGNNRLIPISVSADINLPKPLSDFEIVFSEGKPNEIIDTDWWNYLENLVGEDTVIENKELWPSSHEFFGDMMIVKIDDSIEQYTTKIAQAKLLSHPFIRLILSDGGVMGELRIRDLKVIGARKDSELYFDNIPVELTNTKVSVKESGRYISCDPNVAYYSTKLQTERLETLRFAKELRYELNRPLAVCDPFCGVGPALSTLIAEEDLVGNILASDLNSSAVELLFENLTRWDKREYPTKSQKLHQYYDDRIVGLADATKLSQNPKYIGKWDLVLVNLPHRTIEFLPKLIPLLNRSNISLIRGRVIVAESDIPSVNEKINQILPPIAAGKQKPELKIKRDYSSALRLCSFEAWIDKDTI
;
A
#
# COMPACT_ATOMS: atom_id res chain seq x y z
N MET A 1 -3.22 7.61 43.74
CA MET A 1 -3.53 8.23 42.42
C MET A 1 -2.56 9.35 42.22
N ASN A 2 -1.76 9.31 41.17
CA ASN A 2 -0.75 10.34 40.91
C ASN A 2 -1.36 11.40 39.99
N MET A 3 -2.02 12.41 40.60
CA MET A 3 -2.60 13.55 39.86
C MET A 3 -1.48 14.42 39.31
N MET A 4 -1.54 14.72 38.03
CA MET A 4 -0.54 15.52 37.34
C MET A 4 -1.18 16.52 36.37
N ARG A 5 -0.41 17.52 35.97
CA ARG A 5 -0.86 18.53 35.01
C ARG A 5 -0.92 17.94 33.59
N HIS A 6 -2.01 18.20 32.92
CA HIS A 6 -2.15 17.92 31.48
C HIS A 6 -2.60 19.16 30.75
N LEU A 7 -2.14 19.36 29.52
CA LEU A 7 -2.67 20.35 28.62
C LEU A 7 -3.83 19.74 27.83
N LEU A 8 -5.00 20.31 27.89
CA LEU A 8 -6.18 19.88 27.16
C LEU A 8 -6.17 20.53 25.76
N VAL A 9 -5.87 19.77 24.75
CA VAL A 9 -5.61 20.28 23.39
C VAL A 9 -6.58 19.65 22.38
N PRO A 10 -7.32 20.48 21.60
CA PRO A 10 -8.15 19.99 20.51
C PRO A 10 -7.36 19.12 19.53
N ASN A 11 -7.95 18.00 19.05
CA ASN A 11 -7.28 17.02 18.20
C ASN A 11 -6.52 17.65 17.00
N LYS A 12 -7.07 18.70 16.40
CA LYS A 12 -6.47 19.40 15.26
C LYS A 12 -5.20 20.20 15.60
N LYS A 13 -5.00 20.54 16.88
CA LYS A 13 -3.88 21.37 17.35
C LYS A 13 -2.81 20.58 18.09
N VAL A 14 -2.99 19.27 18.28
CA VAL A 14 -2.11 18.39 19.07
C VAL A 14 -0.66 18.44 18.57
N GLN A 15 -0.44 18.34 17.27
CA GLN A 15 0.91 18.32 16.71
C GLN A 15 1.67 19.63 16.97
N ALA A 16 1.01 20.77 16.81
CA ALA A 16 1.60 22.07 17.07
C ALA A 16 1.94 22.24 18.56
N ALA A 17 1.01 21.90 19.46
CA ALA A 17 1.24 21.95 20.90
C ALA A 17 2.37 21.03 21.36
N LEU A 18 2.45 19.81 20.79
CA LEU A 18 3.55 18.87 21.07
C LEU A 18 4.90 19.40 20.65
N SER A 19 5.01 20.00 19.47
CA SER A 19 6.27 20.60 19.00
C SER A 19 6.78 21.65 19.97
N GLU A 20 5.92 22.51 20.47
CA GLU A 20 6.27 23.54 21.46
C GLU A 20 6.67 22.92 22.81
N ILE A 21 5.87 21.98 23.34
CA ILE A 21 6.15 21.30 24.61
C ILE A 21 7.50 20.57 24.57
N ILE A 22 7.81 19.89 23.44
CA ILE A 22 9.08 19.19 23.24
C ILE A 22 10.25 20.17 23.14
N GLN A 23 10.08 21.30 22.48
CA GLN A 23 11.12 22.33 22.37
C GLN A 23 11.56 22.86 23.73
N TYR A 24 10.63 22.98 24.69
CA TYR A 24 10.91 23.38 26.08
C TYR A 24 11.31 22.21 26.99
N ASP A 25 11.37 20.97 26.52
CA ASP A 25 11.58 19.75 27.31
C ASP A 25 10.56 19.59 28.46
N TRP A 26 9.31 20.00 28.21
CA TRP A 26 8.23 19.97 29.20
C TRP A 26 7.28 18.76 29.05
N LEU A 27 7.52 17.89 28.11
CA LEU A 27 6.74 16.65 27.99
C LEU A 27 7.12 15.68 29.12
N SER A 28 6.11 15.16 29.84
CA SER A 28 6.36 14.11 30.83
C SER A 28 6.67 12.80 30.14
N LYS A 29 7.96 12.42 30.04
CA LYS A 29 8.46 11.25 29.30
C LYS A 29 7.96 9.90 29.87
N GLY A 30 7.51 9.88 31.13
CA GLY A 30 6.99 8.66 31.77
C GLY A 30 5.48 8.43 31.61
N HIS A 31 4.78 9.34 30.91
CA HIS A 31 3.33 9.27 30.81
C HIS A 31 2.86 9.45 29.36
N ARG A 32 1.84 8.70 28.97
CA ARG A 32 1.26 8.75 27.61
C ARG A 32 0.22 9.87 27.45
N ILE A 33 0.10 10.36 26.23
CA ILE A 33 -0.99 11.22 25.78
C ILE A 33 -2.25 10.35 25.59
N PHE A 34 -3.39 10.81 26.06
CA PHE A 34 -4.66 10.09 25.92
C PHE A 34 -5.83 11.00 25.55
N SER A 35 -6.94 10.40 25.10
CA SER A 35 -8.15 11.14 24.73
C SER A 35 -8.88 11.64 25.96
N SER A 36 -9.50 12.83 25.88
CA SER A 36 -10.56 13.27 26.79
C SER A 36 -11.78 12.34 26.67
N GLU A 37 -12.66 12.35 27.69
CA GLU A 37 -13.86 11.52 27.71
C GLU A 37 -14.80 11.76 26.52
N ASP A 38 -14.88 12.99 26.04
CA ASP A 38 -15.67 13.38 24.86
C ASP A 38 -15.01 13.04 23.51
N GLY A 39 -13.74 12.55 23.53
CA GLY A 39 -12.97 12.21 22.35
C GLY A 39 -12.51 13.39 21.47
N ASN A 40 -12.87 14.63 21.79
CA ASN A 40 -12.59 15.80 20.96
C ASN A 40 -11.21 16.42 21.21
N ASN A 41 -10.64 16.13 22.38
CA ASN A 41 -9.38 16.67 22.85
C ASN A 41 -8.38 15.55 23.20
N ARG A 42 -7.11 15.94 23.36
CA ARG A 42 -6.05 15.11 23.94
C ARG A 42 -5.54 15.73 25.21
N LEU A 43 -5.28 14.92 26.20
CA LEU A 43 -4.56 15.28 27.42
C LEU A 43 -3.08 14.99 27.20
N ILE A 44 -2.28 16.06 27.12
CA ILE A 44 -0.82 15.99 26.98
C ILE A 44 -0.20 16.17 28.35
N PRO A 45 0.50 15.14 28.90
CA PRO A 45 1.06 15.23 30.23
C PRO A 45 2.27 16.18 30.27
N ILE A 46 2.21 17.16 31.18
CA ILE A 46 3.24 18.19 31.35
C ILE A 46 4.13 17.84 32.53
N SER A 47 5.45 17.93 32.32
CA SER A 47 6.47 17.75 33.36
C SER A 47 6.26 18.71 34.55
N VAL A 48 6.65 18.29 35.73
CA VAL A 48 6.69 19.17 36.90
C VAL A 48 7.70 20.32 36.76
N SER A 49 8.69 20.16 35.85
CA SER A 49 9.66 21.24 35.55
C SER A 49 9.11 22.33 34.65
N ALA A 50 7.91 22.15 34.06
CA ALA A 50 7.30 23.19 33.24
C ALA A 50 6.81 24.37 34.09
N ASP A 51 6.97 25.55 33.54
CA ASP A 51 6.48 26.78 34.21
C ASP A 51 5.01 26.72 34.56
N ILE A 52 4.62 27.40 35.64
CA ILE A 52 3.23 27.48 36.04
C ILE A 52 2.45 28.31 35.00
N ASN A 53 3.06 29.39 34.49
CA ASN A 53 2.52 30.21 33.44
C ASN A 53 3.17 29.82 32.11
N LEU A 54 2.47 29.07 31.29
CA LEU A 54 2.97 28.63 29.99
C LEU A 54 3.02 29.84 29.02
N PRO A 55 4.04 29.93 28.14
CA PRO A 55 4.11 30.91 27.10
C PRO A 55 3.08 30.66 25.99
N LYS A 56 2.82 31.65 25.15
CA LYS A 56 2.04 31.44 23.92
C LYS A 56 2.85 30.58 22.93
N PRO A 57 2.21 29.68 22.18
CA PRO A 57 0.76 29.45 22.09
C PRO A 57 0.21 28.44 23.12
N LEU A 58 1.05 27.91 24.03
CA LEU A 58 0.62 26.90 25.02
C LEU A 58 -0.36 27.44 26.06
N SER A 59 -0.23 28.72 26.42
CA SER A 59 -1.16 29.40 27.36
C SER A 59 -2.59 29.56 26.82
N ASP A 60 -2.81 29.29 25.54
CA ASP A 60 -4.14 29.32 24.92
C ASP A 60 -4.95 28.05 25.20
N PHE A 61 -4.32 27.02 25.79
CA PHE A 61 -4.95 25.75 26.14
C PHE A 61 -5.20 25.63 27.63
N GLU A 62 -6.26 24.93 28.01
CA GLU A 62 -6.62 24.68 29.41
C GLU A 62 -5.65 23.70 30.05
N ILE A 63 -5.23 24.00 31.30
CA ILE A 63 -4.49 23.05 32.14
C ILE A 63 -5.49 22.32 33.04
N VAL A 64 -5.52 21.01 32.89
CA VAL A 64 -6.35 20.11 33.71
C VAL A 64 -5.47 19.21 34.57
N PHE A 65 -5.95 18.91 35.77
CA PHE A 65 -5.33 17.90 36.65
C PHE A 65 -6.10 16.62 36.52
N SER A 66 -5.41 15.57 36.09
CA SER A 66 -5.98 14.22 36.00
C SER A 66 -4.93 13.17 36.34
N GLU A 67 -5.36 11.94 36.54
CA GLU A 67 -4.45 10.82 36.78
C GLU A 67 -3.54 10.59 35.58
N GLY A 68 -2.23 10.59 35.82
CA GLY A 68 -1.24 10.29 34.79
C GLY A 68 -1.33 8.83 34.35
N LYS A 69 -1.45 8.61 33.02
CA LYS A 69 -1.38 7.26 32.45
C LYS A 69 0.06 6.93 32.12
N PRO A 70 0.70 5.95 32.80
CA PRO A 70 2.10 5.60 32.53
C PRO A 70 2.31 5.24 31.06
N ASN A 71 3.47 5.60 30.53
CA ASN A 71 3.96 4.98 29.31
C ASN A 71 4.31 3.52 29.65
N GLU A 72 3.48 2.61 29.20
CA GLU A 72 3.89 1.23 29.15
C GLU A 72 5.05 1.16 28.15
N ILE A 73 6.26 0.87 28.62
CA ILE A 73 7.39 0.54 27.75
C ILE A 73 7.02 -0.82 27.16
N ILE A 74 6.36 -0.82 26.02
CA ILE A 74 6.12 -2.04 25.28
C ILE A 74 7.45 -2.38 24.61
N ASP A 75 7.97 -3.54 24.95
CA ASP A 75 9.10 -4.10 24.23
C ASP A 75 8.64 -4.35 22.79
N THR A 76 9.28 -3.67 21.84
CA THR A 76 8.97 -3.82 20.42
C THR A 76 9.74 -4.96 19.78
N ASP A 77 10.67 -5.57 20.52
CA ASP A 77 11.41 -6.74 20.07
C ASP A 77 10.58 -8.02 20.30
N TRP A 78 10.03 -8.55 19.24
CA TRP A 78 9.24 -9.78 19.31
C TRP A 78 10.05 -11.01 19.69
N TRP A 79 11.39 -10.99 19.54
CA TRP A 79 12.27 -12.07 19.95
C TRP A 79 12.25 -12.31 21.46
N ASN A 80 12.22 -11.27 22.26
CA ASN A 80 12.14 -11.38 23.72
C ASN A 80 10.83 -12.07 24.16
N TYR A 81 9.71 -11.75 23.47
CA TYR A 81 8.45 -12.44 23.72
C TYR A 81 8.48 -13.89 23.25
N LEU A 82 9.08 -14.16 22.09
CA LEU A 82 9.19 -15.53 21.57
C LEU A 82 10.02 -16.40 22.50
N GLU A 83 11.18 -15.92 22.93
CA GLU A 83 12.06 -16.63 23.86
C GLU A 83 11.35 -16.99 25.19
N ASN A 84 10.58 -16.06 25.74
CA ASN A 84 9.75 -16.33 26.93
C ASN A 84 8.65 -17.38 26.68
N LEU A 85 8.18 -17.56 25.45
CA LEU A 85 7.09 -18.47 25.11
C LEU A 85 7.55 -19.87 24.71
N VAL A 86 8.75 -20.02 24.15
CA VAL A 86 9.25 -21.30 23.61
C VAL A 86 10.58 -21.74 24.23
N GLY A 87 11.29 -20.88 24.97
CA GLY A 87 12.60 -21.11 25.58
C GLY A 87 13.75 -20.74 24.66
N GLU A 88 14.88 -20.32 25.27
CA GLU A 88 16.08 -19.84 24.56
C GLU A 88 16.65 -20.93 23.64
N ASP A 89 16.76 -22.17 24.12
CA ASP A 89 17.32 -23.28 23.32
C ASP A 89 16.52 -23.48 22.02
N THR A 90 15.17 -23.46 22.10
CA THR A 90 14.30 -23.60 20.92
C THR A 90 14.46 -22.44 19.95
N VAL A 91 14.63 -21.21 20.46
CA VAL A 91 14.89 -20.03 19.61
C VAL A 91 16.19 -20.18 18.86
N ILE A 92 17.26 -20.63 19.52
CA ILE A 92 18.57 -20.83 18.92
C ILE A 92 18.57 -21.96 17.87
N GLU A 93 17.94 -23.11 18.19
CA GLU A 93 17.86 -24.26 17.29
C GLU A 93 17.16 -23.93 15.96
N ASN A 94 16.17 -23.06 15.97
CA ASN A 94 15.37 -22.71 14.78
C ASN A 94 15.66 -21.29 14.27
N LYS A 95 16.81 -20.71 14.59
CA LYS A 95 17.14 -19.30 14.35
C LYS A 95 16.86 -18.81 12.92
N GLU A 96 17.19 -19.61 11.91
CA GLU A 96 17.04 -19.25 10.50
C GLU A 96 15.59 -19.43 9.98
N LEU A 97 14.74 -20.13 10.72
CA LEU A 97 13.37 -20.48 10.33
C LEU A 97 12.34 -19.45 10.83
N TRP A 98 12.64 -18.75 11.93
CA TRP A 98 11.70 -17.80 12.50
C TRP A 98 11.37 -16.65 11.55
N PRO A 99 10.09 -16.22 11.44
CA PRO A 99 9.66 -15.15 10.54
C PRO A 99 10.10 -13.77 11.05
N SER A 100 11.37 -13.41 10.77
CA SER A 100 11.91 -12.09 11.11
C SER A 100 11.23 -10.96 10.34
N SER A 101 10.82 -11.21 9.09
CA SER A 101 10.12 -10.25 8.27
C SER A 101 8.60 -10.39 8.36
N HIS A 102 7.88 -9.27 8.25
CA HIS A 102 6.44 -9.21 8.20
C HIS A 102 5.98 -8.07 7.28
N GLU A 103 4.71 -8.07 6.93
CA GLU A 103 4.09 -7.02 6.12
C GLU A 103 2.89 -6.45 6.87
N PHE A 104 2.84 -5.11 6.97
CA PHE A 104 1.69 -4.43 7.58
C PHE A 104 0.65 -4.04 6.54
N PHE A 105 -0.62 -4.34 6.86
CA PHE A 105 -1.79 -3.92 6.10
C PHE A 105 -2.77 -3.25 7.06
N GLY A 106 -2.75 -1.92 7.14
CA GLY A 106 -3.56 -1.20 8.12
C GLY A 106 -3.26 -1.70 9.55
N ASP A 107 -4.24 -2.29 10.21
CA ASP A 107 -4.16 -2.89 11.54
C ASP A 107 -3.89 -4.42 11.52
N MET A 108 -3.49 -4.95 10.36
CA MET A 108 -3.14 -6.36 10.19
C MET A 108 -1.65 -6.55 9.95
N MET A 109 -1.14 -7.71 10.35
CA MET A 109 0.20 -8.18 10.06
C MET A 109 0.14 -9.50 9.30
N ILE A 110 0.92 -9.61 8.23
CA ILE A 110 1.06 -10.84 7.46
C ILE A 110 2.48 -11.37 7.66
N VAL A 111 2.60 -12.64 8.03
CA VAL A 111 3.87 -13.33 8.25
C VAL A 111 3.93 -14.61 7.42
N LYS A 112 5.12 -14.95 6.95
CA LYS A 112 5.36 -16.26 6.31
C LYS A 112 5.99 -17.18 7.34
N ILE A 113 5.35 -18.30 7.64
CA ILE A 113 5.85 -19.30 8.58
C ILE A 113 6.37 -20.48 7.77
N ASP A 114 7.57 -20.96 8.11
CA ASP A 114 8.14 -22.16 7.50
C ASP A 114 7.43 -23.41 8.04
N ASP A 115 7.15 -24.38 7.17
CA ASP A 115 6.42 -25.61 7.51
C ASP A 115 7.09 -26.40 8.64
N SER A 116 8.43 -26.34 8.73
CA SER A 116 9.21 -27.04 9.78
C SER A 116 8.99 -26.50 11.20
N ILE A 117 8.44 -25.29 11.34
CA ILE A 117 8.11 -24.65 12.62
C ILE A 117 6.60 -24.37 12.77
N GLU A 118 5.74 -25.02 11.99
CA GLU A 118 4.28 -24.83 12.01
C GLU A 118 3.68 -25.08 13.42
N GLN A 119 4.26 -26.01 14.19
CA GLN A 119 3.86 -26.27 15.58
C GLN A 119 3.98 -25.05 16.51
N TYR A 120 4.75 -24.04 16.16
CA TYR A 120 4.92 -22.81 16.92
C TYR A 120 4.05 -21.65 16.43
N THR A 121 3.16 -21.86 15.46
CA THR A 121 2.31 -20.81 14.84
C THR A 121 1.61 -19.94 15.88
N THR A 122 0.99 -20.53 16.89
CA THR A 122 0.32 -19.79 17.97
C THR A 122 1.30 -18.96 18.79
N LYS A 123 2.50 -19.49 19.08
CA LYS A 123 3.52 -18.77 19.84
C LYS A 123 4.10 -17.60 19.05
N ILE A 124 4.32 -17.78 17.76
CA ILE A 124 4.73 -16.73 16.83
C ILE A 124 3.67 -15.62 16.79
N ALA A 125 2.39 -15.98 16.61
CA ALA A 125 1.30 -15.01 16.61
C ALA A 125 1.22 -14.24 17.93
N GLN A 126 1.36 -14.94 19.08
CA GLN A 126 1.35 -14.32 20.40
C GLN A 126 2.52 -13.34 20.58
N ALA A 127 3.75 -13.74 20.24
CA ALA A 127 4.93 -12.87 20.34
C ALA A 127 4.79 -11.62 19.47
N LYS A 128 4.30 -11.78 18.23
CA LYS A 128 4.06 -10.67 17.30
C LYS A 128 2.96 -9.73 17.77
N LEU A 129 1.85 -10.24 18.34
CA LEU A 129 0.80 -9.39 18.91
C LEU A 129 1.28 -8.63 20.15
N LEU A 130 2.06 -9.25 21.02
CA LEU A 130 2.59 -8.59 22.22
C LEU A 130 3.54 -7.45 21.86
N SER A 131 4.43 -7.65 20.88
CA SER A 131 5.39 -6.63 20.45
C SER A 131 4.76 -5.52 19.58
N HIS A 132 3.55 -5.74 19.03
CA HIS A 132 2.88 -4.79 18.14
C HIS A 132 1.42 -4.53 18.61
N PRO A 133 1.22 -3.68 19.62
CA PRO A 133 -0.10 -3.48 20.24
C PRO A 133 -1.15 -2.84 19.31
N PHE A 134 -0.73 -2.20 18.21
CA PHE A 134 -1.63 -1.63 17.21
C PHE A 134 -2.17 -2.66 16.21
N ILE A 135 -1.67 -3.90 16.26
CA ILE A 135 -2.12 -4.97 15.36
C ILE A 135 -3.34 -5.67 15.98
N ARG A 136 -4.43 -5.68 15.21
CA ARG A 136 -5.67 -6.40 15.52
C ARG A 136 -5.62 -7.84 15.05
N LEU A 137 -5.04 -8.12 13.87
CA LEU A 137 -5.11 -9.43 13.22
C LEU A 137 -3.77 -9.85 12.67
N ILE A 138 -3.37 -11.10 12.93
CA ILE A 138 -2.21 -11.72 12.29
C ILE A 138 -2.67 -12.83 11.37
N LEU A 139 -2.09 -12.82 10.16
CA LEU A 139 -2.34 -13.79 9.10
C LEU A 139 -1.03 -14.50 8.74
N SER A 140 -1.07 -15.82 8.58
CA SER A 140 0.00 -16.57 7.93
C SER A 140 -0.22 -16.58 6.41
N ASP A 141 0.88 -16.45 5.64
CA ASP A 141 0.87 -16.42 4.18
C ASP A 141 1.37 -17.76 3.61
N GLY A 142 0.45 -18.55 3.06
CA GLY A 142 0.74 -19.79 2.34
C GLY A 142 1.20 -19.59 0.90
N GLY A 143 1.32 -18.34 0.45
CA GLY A 143 1.74 -17.99 -0.91
C GLY A 143 0.62 -17.46 -1.79
N VAL A 144 0.87 -17.39 -3.08
CA VAL A 144 -0.06 -16.83 -4.08
C VAL A 144 -0.68 -17.93 -4.91
N MET A 145 -1.99 -17.94 -5.03
CA MET A 145 -2.75 -18.96 -5.74
C MET A 145 -3.48 -18.44 -6.97
N GLY A 146 -3.55 -19.28 -8.00
CA GLY A 146 -4.36 -19.08 -9.18
C GLY A 146 -3.96 -17.92 -10.10
N GLU A 147 -4.76 -17.73 -11.15
CA GLU A 147 -4.55 -16.68 -12.17
C GLU A 147 -4.75 -15.27 -11.59
N LEU A 148 -5.68 -15.12 -10.65
CA LEU A 148 -5.98 -13.85 -9.98
C LEU A 148 -4.93 -13.47 -8.92
N ARG A 149 -3.96 -14.35 -8.64
CA ARG A 149 -2.85 -14.12 -7.71
C ARG A 149 -3.34 -13.76 -6.30
N ILE A 150 -4.40 -14.39 -5.84
CA ILE A 150 -4.91 -14.22 -4.48
C ILE A 150 -3.97 -14.92 -3.51
N ARG A 151 -3.69 -14.31 -2.37
CA ARG A 151 -2.87 -14.89 -1.31
C ARG A 151 -3.67 -15.95 -0.55
N ASP A 152 -3.03 -17.07 -0.20
CA ASP A 152 -3.57 -18.03 0.76
C ASP A 152 -3.27 -17.56 2.17
N LEU A 153 -4.20 -16.81 2.75
CA LEU A 153 -4.04 -16.21 4.07
C LEU A 153 -4.90 -16.93 5.09
N LYS A 154 -4.26 -17.37 6.19
CA LYS A 154 -4.95 -18.01 7.33
C LYS A 154 -4.83 -17.13 8.56
N VAL A 155 -5.94 -16.90 9.24
CA VAL A 155 -5.94 -16.20 10.53
C VAL A 155 -5.26 -17.08 11.58
N ILE A 156 -4.24 -16.55 12.25
CA ILE A 156 -3.47 -17.27 13.27
C ILE A 156 -3.50 -16.58 14.63
N GLY A 157 -4.03 -15.39 14.75
CA GLY A 157 -4.20 -14.66 15.99
C GLY A 157 -4.91 -13.33 15.80
N ALA A 158 -5.65 -12.92 16.81
CA ALA A 158 -6.36 -11.64 16.83
C ALA A 158 -6.29 -10.98 18.21
N ARG A 159 -6.53 -9.66 18.21
CA ARG A 159 -6.62 -8.84 19.43
C ARG A 159 -7.92 -8.06 19.44
N LYS A 160 -8.55 -8.00 20.59
CA LYS A 160 -9.61 -7.03 20.91
C LYS A 160 -9.27 -6.39 22.25
N ASP A 161 -8.99 -5.10 22.22
CA ASP A 161 -8.48 -4.37 23.39
C ASP A 161 -7.21 -5.03 23.98
N SER A 162 -7.26 -5.52 25.22
CA SER A 162 -6.17 -6.24 25.88
C SER A 162 -6.22 -7.77 25.72
N GLU A 163 -7.29 -8.30 25.13
CA GLU A 163 -7.49 -9.75 24.99
C GLU A 163 -6.90 -10.26 23.69
N LEU A 164 -6.21 -11.41 23.75
CA LEU A 164 -5.61 -12.09 22.61
C LEU A 164 -6.36 -13.40 22.34
N TYR A 165 -6.65 -13.65 21.07
CA TYR A 165 -7.38 -14.82 20.59
C TYR A 165 -6.52 -15.59 19.60
N PHE A 166 -6.37 -16.92 19.79
CA PHE A 166 -5.64 -17.81 18.90
C PHE A 166 -6.51 -18.97 18.44
N ASP A 167 -7.32 -19.52 19.35
CA ASP A 167 -8.34 -20.52 19.07
C ASP A 167 -9.72 -19.87 19.18
N ASN A 168 -10.68 -20.31 18.35
CA ASN A 168 -12.05 -19.77 18.34
C ASN A 168 -12.11 -18.24 18.21
N ILE A 169 -11.34 -17.70 17.29
CA ILE A 169 -11.27 -16.25 17.03
C ILE A 169 -12.66 -15.73 16.65
N PRO A 170 -13.19 -14.70 17.34
CA PRO A 170 -14.47 -14.10 16.99
C PRO A 170 -14.53 -13.64 15.53
N VAL A 171 -15.61 -13.97 14.81
CA VAL A 171 -15.75 -13.70 13.37
C VAL A 171 -15.61 -12.19 13.05
N GLU A 172 -16.10 -11.34 13.94
CA GLU A 172 -15.98 -9.88 13.78
C GLU A 172 -14.52 -9.38 13.77
N LEU A 173 -13.57 -10.16 14.32
CA LEU A 173 -12.14 -9.82 14.31
C LEU A 173 -11.43 -10.33 13.05
N THR A 174 -12.04 -11.24 12.30
CA THR A 174 -11.40 -11.88 11.13
C THR A 174 -11.53 -11.10 9.83
N ASN A 175 -12.19 -9.94 9.87
CA ASN A 175 -12.33 -9.08 8.67
C ASN A 175 -10.95 -8.61 8.18
N THR A 176 -10.63 -8.93 6.92
CA THR A 176 -9.37 -8.60 6.27
C THR A 176 -9.41 -7.35 5.39
N LYS A 177 -10.60 -6.78 5.20
CA LYS A 177 -10.73 -5.49 4.48
C LYS A 177 -10.24 -4.35 5.36
N VAL A 178 -9.25 -3.63 4.86
CA VAL A 178 -8.63 -2.48 5.54
C VAL A 178 -8.48 -1.28 4.61
N SER A 179 -8.19 -0.14 5.19
CA SER A 179 -7.84 1.09 4.47
C SER A 179 -6.39 1.44 4.77
N VAL A 180 -5.54 1.37 3.74
CA VAL A 180 -4.12 1.70 3.84
C VAL A 180 -3.87 3.11 3.35
N LYS A 181 -3.08 3.90 4.09
CA LYS A 181 -2.69 5.25 3.66
C LYS A 181 -1.39 5.17 2.84
N GLU A 182 -1.45 5.59 1.59
CA GLU A 182 -0.31 5.67 0.69
C GLU A 182 -0.32 6.98 -0.09
N SER A 183 0.82 7.69 -0.15
CA SER A 183 0.97 8.95 -0.88
C SER A 183 -0.14 9.98 -0.56
N GLY A 184 -0.53 10.07 0.72
CA GLY A 184 -1.56 11.00 1.19
C GLY A 184 -3.01 10.55 0.97
N ARG A 185 -3.26 9.44 0.28
CA ARG A 185 -4.59 8.89 0.02
C ARG A 185 -4.84 7.59 0.76
N TYR A 186 -6.12 7.33 1.05
CA TYR A 186 -6.56 6.05 1.59
C TYR A 186 -6.97 5.12 0.45
N ILE A 187 -6.46 3.88 0.50
CA ILE A 187 -6.74 2.80 -0.44
C ILE A 187 -7.45 1.69 0.33
N SER A 188 -8.71 1.45 0.04
CA SER A 188 -9.42 0.26 0.52
C SER A 188 -8.87 -0.96 -0.19
N CYS A 189 -8.42 -1.95 0.56
CA CYS A 189 -7.90 -3.20 0.04
C CYS A 189 -8.28 -4.36 0.96
N ASP A 190 -8.28 -5.55 0.40
CA ASP A 190 -8.50 -6.80 1.12
C ASP A 190 -7.57 -7.87 0.52
N PRO A 191 -6.49 -8.25 1.23
CA PRO A 191 -5.50 -9.17 0.71
C PRO A 191 -6.02 -10.59 0.51
N ASN A 192 -7.17 -10.96 1.09
CA ASN A 192 -7.83 -12.26 0.86
C ASN A 192 -8.56 -12.35 -0.48
N VAL A 193 -8.90 -11.24 -1.11
CA VAL A 193 -9.71 -11.25 -2.33
C VAL A 193 -9.06 -10.55 -3.51
N ALA A 194 -8.06 -9.68 -3.26
CA ALA A 194 -7.37 -8.95 -4.30
C ALA A 194 -5.89 -8.74 -3.98
N TYR A 195 -5.04 -8.88 -5.00
CA TYR A 195 -3.62 -8.60 -4.82
C TYR A 195 -3.38 -7.10 -4.59
N TYR A 196 -2.69 -6.79 -3.51
CA TYR A 196 -2.13 -5.47 -3.21
C TYR A 196 -0.81 -5.66 -2.47
N SER A 197 0.17 -4.79 -2.68
CA SER A 197 1.44 -4.81 -1.95
C SER A 197 1.89 -3.39 -1.60
N THR A 198 2.07 -3.14 -0.33
CA THR A 198 2.63 -1.89 0.21
C THR A 198 4.08 -1.68 -0.23
N LYS A 199 4.81 -2.78 -0.47
CA LYS A 199 6.23 -2.78 -0.90
C LYS A 199 6.47 -2.19 -2.30
N LEU A 200 5.40 -1.92 -3.08
CA LEU A 200 5.49 -1.34 -4.42
C LEU A 200 5.28 0.18 -4.46
N GLN A 201 5.24 0.86 -3.33
CA GLN A 201 5.04 2.31 -3.27
C GLN A 201 6.11 3.08 -4.04
N THR A 202 7.39 2.74 -3.88
CA THR A 202 8.49 3.38 -4.62
C THR A 202 8.32 3.26 -6.13
N GLU A 203 7.85 2.10 -6.62
CA GLU A 203 7.58 1.86 -8.05
C GLU A 203 6.42 2.72 -8.57
N ARG A 204 5.40 2.97 -7.74
CA ARG A 204 4.29 3.86 -8.08
C ARG A 204 4.74 5.32 -8.14
N LEU A 205 5.60 5.75 -7.23
CA LEU A 205 6.20 7.08 -7.25
C LEU A 205 7.12 7.29 -8.47
N GLU A 206 7.86 6.27 -8.88
CA GLU A 206 8.65 6.34 -10.11
C GLU A 206 7.75 6.45 -11.35
N THR A 207 6.64 5.70 -11.38
CA THR A 207 5.62 5.82 -12.44
C THR A 207 5.04 7.24 -12.49
N LEU A 208 4.77 7.84 -11.32
CA LEU A 208 4.31 9.22 -11.23
C LEU A 208 5.34 10.20 -11.84
N ARG A 209 6.62 10.01 -11.57
CA ARG A 209 7.67 10.85 -12.14
C ARG A 209 7.65 10.83 -13.66
N PHE A 210 7.57 9.65 -14.27
CA PHE A 210 7.47 9.51 -15.73
C PHE A 210 6.16 10.07 -16.29
N ALA A 211 5.06 9.91 -15.57
CA ALA A 211 3.78 10.50 -15.97
C ALA A 211 3.85 12.04 -15.99
N LYS A 212 4.51 12.66 -15.00
CA LYS A 212 4.74 14.12 -14.98
C LYS A 212 5.61 14.57 -16.16
N GLU A 213 6.65 13.82 -16.52
CA GLU A 213 7.48 14.10 -17.69
C GLU A 213 6.66 14.03 -18.97
N LEU A 214 5.86 12.97 -19.16
CA LEU A 214 4.98 12.84 -20.32
C LEU A 214 3.93 13.96 -20.39
N ARG A 215 3.32 14.32 -19.27
CA ARG A 215 2.36 15.41 -19.16
C ARG A 215 2.98 16.75 -19.58
N TYR A 216 4.23 16.99 -19.17
CA TYR A 216 4.98 18.19 -19.57
C TYR A 216 5.21 18.23 -21.08
N GLU A 217 5.61 17.12 -21.71
CA GLU A 217 5.81 17.02 -23.16
C GLU A 217 4.51 17.21 -23.94
N LEU A 218 3.39 16.66 -23.45
CA LEU A 218 2.09 16.77 -24.11
C LEU A 218 1.36 18.10 -23.83
N ASN A 219 1.77 18.82 -22.80
CA ASN A 219 1.18 20.07 -22.33
C ASN A 219 -0.37 19.99 -22.11
N ARG A 220 -0.85 18.84 -21.67
CA ARG A 220 -2.26 18.57 -21.33
C ARG A 220 -2.36 17.39 -20.36
N PRO A 221 -3.49 17.23 -19.63
CA PRO A 221 -3.73 16.04 -18.84
C PRO A 221 -3.65 14.76 -19.65
N LEU A 222 -3.18 13.68 -19.00
CA LEU A 222 -2.92 12.39 -19.65
C LEU A 222 -4.18 11.53 -19.75
N ALA A 223 -4.28 10.78 -20.84
CA ALA A 223 -5.15 9.62 -20.94
C ALA A 223 -4.39 8.37 -20.46
N VAL A 224 -4.83 7.78 -19.34
CA VAL A 224 -4.16 6.66 -18.66
C VAL A 224 -4.96 5.39 -18.81
N CYS A 225 -4.30 4.31 -19.25
CA CYS A 225 -4.87 2.97 -19.30
C CYS A 225 -4.13 2.05 -18.31
N ASP A 226 -4.87 1.53 -17.31
CA ASP A 226 -4.39 0.51 -16.38
C ASP A 226 -5.25 -0.75 -16.51
N PRO A 227 -4.87 -1.68 -17.41
CA PRO A 227 -5.66 -2.89 -17.68
C PRO A 227 -5.45 -4.02 -16.66
N PHE A 228 -4.65 -3.77 -15.62
CA PHE A 228 -4.36 -4.67 -14.50
C PHE A 228 -4.42 -3.89 -13.19
N CYS A 229 -5.42 -3.04 -13.06
CA CYS A 229 -5.45 -2.00 -12.03
C CYS A 229 -5.59 -2.53 -10.60
N GLY A 230 -6.08 -3.76 -10.41
CA GLY A 230 -6.41 -4.28 -9.10
C GLY A 230 -7.36 -3.34 -8.36
N VAL A 231 -7.00 -2.99 -7.13
CA VAL A 231 -7.74 -2.00 -6.32
C VAL A 231 -7.37 -0.54 -6.66
N GLY A 232 -6.56 -0.30 -7.69
CA GLY A 232 -6.20 1.02 -8.20
C GLY A 232 -5.01 1.73 -7.54
N PRO A 233 -4.00 1.06 -6.96
CA PRO A 233 -2.95 1.76 -6.21
C PRO A 233 -2.08 2.68 -7.10
N ALA A 234 -1.83 2.32 -8.36
CA ALA A 234 -1.12 3.18 -9.30
C ALA A 234 -1.96 4.41 -9.67
N LEU A 235 -3.25 4.22 -9.91
CA LEU A 235 -4.20 5.29 -10.21
C LEU A 235 -4.34 6.26 -9.03
N SER A 236 -4.39 5.74 -7.78
CA SER A 236 -4.40 6.58 -6.57
C SER A 236 -3.27 7.60 -6.56
N THR A 237 -2.05 7.17 -6.90
CA THR A 237 -0.86 8.03 -6.94
C THR A 237 -0.95 9.06 -8.06
N LEU A 238 -1.43 8.66 -9.25
CA LEU A 238 -1.55 9.56 -10.41
C LEU A 238 -2.69 10.58 -10.26
N ILE A 239 -3.87 10.16 -9.79
CA ILE A 239 -5.04 11.03 -9.57
C ILE A 239 -4.78 12.04 -8.42
N ALA A 240 -3.84 11.74 -7.52
CA ALA A 240 -3.50 12.65 -6.43
C ALA A 240 -2.88 13.97 -6.92
N GLU A 241 -2.27 13.96 -8.10
CA GLU A 241 -1.62 15.13 -8.69
C GLU A 241 -2.63 15.94 -9.52
N GLU A 242 -2.74 17.20 -9.21
CA GLU A 242 -3.64 18.14 -9.90
C GLU A 242 -3.27 18.23 -11.38
N ASP A 243 -4.26 18.21 -12.26
CA ASP A 243 -4.12 18.32 -13.71
C ASP A 243 -3.18 17.30 -14.39
N LEU A 244 -2.81 16.21 -13.70
CA LEU A 244 -1.98 15.19 -14.29
C LEU A 244 -2.79 14.23 -15.17
N VAL A 245 -3.95 13.78 -14.70
CA VAL A 245 -4.77 12.76 -15.35
C VAL A 245 -6.12 13.33 -15.77
N GLY A 246 -6.41 13.24 -17.06
CA GLY A 246 -7.71 13.55 -17.64
C GLY A 246 -8.58 12.30 -17.75
N ASN A 247 -8.30 11.45 -18.72
CA ASN A 247 -9.09 10.26 -19.00
C ASN A 247 -8.47 9.00 -18.36
N ILE A 248 -9.32 8.11 -17.87
CA ILE A 248 -8.91 6.81 -17.31
C ILE A 248 -9.69 5.67 -17.96
N LEU A 249 -8.96 4.63 -18.40
CA LEU A 249 -9.47 3.27 -18.53
C LEU A 249 -8.81 2.42 -17.45
N ALA A 250 -9.61 1.88 -16.54
CA ALA A 250 -9.15 1.01 -15.46
C ALA A 250 -9.93 -0.30 -15.48
N SER A 251 -9.23 -1.41 -15.64
CA SER A 251 -9.86 -2.72 -15.63
C SER A 251 -9.05 -3.76 -14.89
N ASP A 252 -9.75 -4.77 -14.40
CA ASP A 252 -9.15 -5.97 -13.85
C ASP A 252 -10.02 -7.18 -14.17
N LEU A 253 -9.46 -8.38 -14.12
CA LEU A 253 -10.19 -9.63 -14.31
C LEU A 253 -10.86 -10.07 -13.00
N ASN A 254 -10.36 -9.61 -11.86
CA ASN A 254 -10.85 -9.94 -10.53
C ASN A 254 -12.04 -9.06 -10.14
N SER A 255 -13.22 -9.67 -9.98
CA SER A 255 -14.45 -8.96 -9.60
C SER A 255 -14.36 -8.26 -8.26
N SER A 256 -13.72 -8.88 -7.26
CA SER A 256 -13.55 -8.30 -5.93
C SER A 256 -12.58 -7.11 -5.96
N ALA A 257 -11.55 -7.15 -6.79
CA ALA A 257 -10.66 -6.02 -7.00
C ALA A 257 -11.41 -4.83 -7.62
N VAL A 258 -12.28 -5.06 -8.59
CA VAL A 258 -13.09 -4.01 -9.23
C VAL A 258 -14.11 -3.41 -8.24
N GLU A 259 -14.71 -4.19 -7.34
CA GLU A 259 -15.58 -3.65 -6.28
C GLU A 259 -14.81 -2.69 -5.37
N LEU A 260 -13.61 -3.08 -4.93
CA LEU A 260 -12.73 -2.23 -4.14
C LEU A 260 -12.24 -1.00 -4.92
N LEU A 261 -11.97 -1.15 -6.23
CA LEU A 261 -11.64 -0.03 -7.10
C LEU A 261 -12.77 0.99 -7.19
N PHE A 262 -14.02 0.56 -7.33
CA PHE A 262 -15.17 1.46 -7.34
C PHE A 262 -15.29 2.25 -6.04
N GLU A 263 -15.13 1.58 -4.89
CA GLU A 263 -15.10 2.25 -3.59
C GLU A 263 -13.97 3.28 -3.50
N ASN A 264 -12.80 2.94 -3.99
CA ASN A 264 -11.64 3.83 -4.02
C ASN A 264 -11.87 5.04 -4.94
N LEU A 265 -12.38 4.82 -6.15
CA LEU A 265 -12.68 5.89 -7.10
C LEU A 265 -13.80 6.81 -6.58
N THR A 266 -14.83 6.27 -5.91
CA THR A 266 -15.87 7.08 -5.27
C THR A 266 -15.26 8.09 -4.31
N ARG A 267 -14.26 7.67 -3.53
CA ARG A 267 -13.53 8.54 -2.59
C ARG A 267 -12.59 9.52 -3.30
N TRP A 268 -11.86 9.06 -4.34
CA TRP A 268 -10.81 9.87 -4.99
C TRP A 268 -11.37 10.89 -5.97
N ASP A 269 -12.34 10.48 -6.78
CA ASP A 269 -13.01 11.35 -7.78
C ASP A 269 -14.13 12.19 -7.16
N LYS A 270 -14.61 11.83 -5.94
CA LYS A 270 -15.82 12.40 -5.31
C LYS A 270 -17.06 12.29 -6.21
N ARG A 271 -17.18 11.16 -6.91
CA ARG A 271 -18.28 10.79 -7.82
C ARG A 271 -18.85 9.44 -7.41
N GLU A 272 -20.06 9.13 -7.84
CA GLU A 272 -20.71 7.86 -7.53
C GLU A 272 -20.27 6.76 -8.50
N TYR A 273 -19.91 5.60 -7.94
CA TYR A 273 -19.63 4.38 -8.69
C TYR A 273 -20.45 3.22 -8.12
N PRO A 274 -20.66 2.13 -8.92
CA PRO A 274 -21.36 0.94 -8.42
C PRO A 274 -20.69 0.33 -7.20
N THR A 275 -21.51 -0.30 -6.33
CA THR A 275 -20.98 -1.07 -5.17
C THR A 275 -20.64 -2.51 -5.54
N LYS A 276 -21.10 -2.98 -6.71
CA LYS A 276 -20.81 -4.31 -7.24
C LYS A 276 -20.05 -4.23 -8.54
N SER A 277 -19.18 -5.21 -8.78
CA SER A 277 -18.41 -5.30 -10.00
C SER A 277 -19.31 -5.38 -11.24
N GLN A 278 -18.93 -4.68 -12.27
CA GLN A 278 -19.64 -4.62 -13.54
C GLN A 278 -18.66 -4.79 -14.69
N LYS A 279 -19.16 -5.20 -15.87
CA LYS A 279 -18.37 -5.19 -17.09
C LYS A 279 -17.84 -3.78 -17.36
N LEU A 280 -16.69 -3.71 -18.06
CA LEU A 280 -16.07 -2.45 -18.44
C LEU A 280 -17.08 -1.50 -19.10
N HIS A 281 -17.31 -0.36 -18.49
CA HIS A 281 -18.33 0.60 -18.88
C HIS A 281 -17.82 2.04 -18.70
N GLN A 282 -18.32 2.96 -19.51
CA GLN A 282 -18.06 4.39 -19.38
C GLN A 282 -19.06 5.00 -18.41
N TYR A 283 -18.63 5.30 -17.19
CA TYR A 283 -19.45 5.93 -16.16
C TYR A 283 -19.51 7.45 -16.30
N TYR A 284 -18.40 8.04 -16.73
CA TYR A 284 -18.27 9.47 -16.99
C TYR A 284 -17.52 9.66 -18.30
N ASP A 285 -17.55 10.86 -18.87
CA ASP A 285 -16.86 11.16 -20.14
C ASP A 285 -15.36 10.84 -20.05
N ASP A 286 -14.79 10.94 -18.85
CA ASP A 286 -13.39 10.76 -18.55
C ASP A 286 -13.08 9.45 -17.76
N ARG A 287 -14.05 8.58 -17.51
CA ARG A 287 -13.88 7.35 -16.70
C ARG A 287 -14.53 6.12 -17.34
N ILE A 288 -13.69 5.20 -17.75
CA ILE A 288 -14.07 3.86 -18.26
C ILE A 288 -13.51 2.86 -17.26
N VAL A 289 -14.39 2.16 -16.52
CA VAL A 289 -13.96 1.32 -15.40
C VAL A 289 -14.75 0.01 -15.38
N GLY A 290 -14.13 -1.11 -14.98
CA GLY A 290 -14.85 -2.34 -14.75
C GLY A 290 -14.09 -3.62 -15.09
N LEU A 291 -14.83 -4.73 -15.12
CA LEU A 291 -14.29 -6.06 -15.45
C LEU A 291 -13.97 -6.16 -16.95
N ALA A 292 -12.72 -6.48 -17.25
CA ALA A 292 -12.32 -6.81 -18.62
C ALA A 292 -11.09 -7.72 -18.62
N ASP A 293 -11.04 -8.53 -19.66
CA ASP A 293 -9.85 -9.24 -20.07
C ASP A 293 -8.96 -8.28 -20.87
N ALA A 294 -7.80 -7.92 -20.34
CA ALA A 294 -6.86 -7.00 -20.94
C ALA A 294 -6.47 -7.39 -22.38
N THR A 295 -6.47 -8.71 -22.70
CA THR A 295 -6.14 -9.22 -24.04
C THR A 295 -7.19 -8.86 -25.10
N LYS A 296 -8.38 -8.46 -24.67
CA LYS A 296 -9.53 -8.13 -25.55
C LYS A 296 -9.74 -6.62 -25.72
N LEU A 297 -9.06 -5.80 -24.96
CA LEU A 297 -9.23 -4.33 -25.03
C LEU A 297 -8.95 -3.78 -26.42
N SER A 298 -7.88 -4.24 -27.05
CA SER A 298 -7.51 -3.82 -28.43
C SER A 298 -8.41 -4.40 -29.55
N GLN A 299 -9.36 -5.27 -29.20
CA GLN A 299 -10.40 -5.72 -30.14
C GLN A 299 -11.56 -4.73 -30.26
N ASN A 300 -11.66 -3.78 -29.33
CA ASN A 300 -12.70 -2.75 -29.37
C ASN A 300 -12.12 -1.44 -29.94
N PRO A 301 -12.58 -1.01 -31.13
CA PRO A 301 -12.08 0.22 -31.77
C PRO A 301 -12.21 1.47 -30.89
N LYS A 302 -13.13 1.46 -29.93
CA LYS A 302 -13.35 2.56 -28.99
C LYS A 302 -12.12 2.86 -28.12
N TYR A 303 -11.24 1.86 -27.88
CA TYR A 303 -10.10 2.00 -26.99
C TYR A 303 -8.76 2.14 -27.72
N ILE A 304 -8.71 1.81 -29.02
CA ILE A 304 -7.49 1.84 -29.83
C ILE A 304 -6.99 3.27 -30.01
N GLY A 305 -5.68 3.46 -29.92
CA GLY A 305 -5.01 4.71 -30.29
C GLY A 305 -5.28 5.91 -29.40
N LYS A 306 -5.67 5.71 -28.13
CA LYS A 306 -6.17 6.81 -27.27
C LYS A 306 -5.37 7.08 -26.01
N TRP A 307 -4.48 6.17 -25.58
CA TRP A 307 -3.91 6.21 -24.25
C TRP A 307 -2.45 6.68 -24.29
N ASP A 308 -2.19 7.77 -23.58
CA ASP A 308 -0.86 8.37 -23.50
C ASP A 308 0.07 7.56 -22.59
N LEU A 309 -0.48 6.98 -21.52
CA LEU A 309 0.23 6.13 -20.59
C LEU A 309 -0.50 4.78 -20.43
N VAL A 310 0.20 3.69 -20.73
CA VAL A 310 -0.30 2.31 -20.52
C VAL A 310 0.53 1.63 -19.44
N LEU A 311 -0.14 1.18 -18.35
CA LEU A 311 0.48 0.48 -17.23
C LEU A 311 0.38 -1.02 -17.44
N VAL A 312 1.53 -1.71 -17.57
CA VAL A 312 1.58 -3.17 -17.74
C VAL A 312 2.07 -3.82 -16.46
N ASN A 313 1.18 -3.95 -15.49
CA ASN A 313 1.48 -4.47 -14.16
C ASN A 313 1.07 -5.95 -14.00
N LEU A 314 1.49 -6.80 -14.92
CA LEU A 314 1.32 -8.25 -14.87
C LEU A 314 2.68 -8.95 -15.05
N PRO A 315 3.60 -8.87 -14.06
CA PRO A 315 5.03 -9.09 -14.28
C PRO A 315 5.42 -10.50 -14.75
N HIS A 316 4.60 -11.51 -14.49
CA HIS A 316 4.86 -12.88 -14.98
C HIS A 316 4.50 -13.08 -16.46
N ARG A 317 3.63 -12.23 -17.03
CA ARG A 317 3.09 -12.40 -18.39
C ARG A 317 3.23 -11.15 -19.26
N THR A 318 4.01 -10.16 -18.83
CA THR A 318 4.16 -8.88 -19.53
C THR A 318 4.53 -9.06 -21.01
N ILE A 319 5.49 -9.94 -21.32
CA ILE A 319 5.95 -10.18 -22.69
C ILE A 319 4.80 -10.71 -23.58
N GLU A 320 3.97 -11.58 -23.04
CA GLU A 320 2.82 -12.14 -23.76
C GLU A 320 1.73 -11.08 -24.04
N PHE A 321 1.55 -10.15 -23.12
CA PHE A 321 0.48 -9.14 -23.18
C PHE A 321 0.87 -7.89 -23.96
N LEU A 322 2.17 -7.52 -24.01
CA LEU A 322 2.64 -6.32 -24.70
C LEU A 322 2.08 -6.17 -26.12
N PRO A 323 2.12 -7.18 -27.03
CA PRO A 323 1.60 -7.04 -28.39
C PRO A 323 0.11 -6.73 -28.44
N LYS A 324 -0.66 -7.13 -27.42
CA LYS A 324 -2.09 -6.91 -27.32
C LYS A 324 -2.44 -5.54 -26.75
N LEU A 325 -1.52 -4.92 -26.02
CA LEU A 325 -1.72 -3.62 -25.37
C LEU A 325 -1.15 -2.44 -26.19
N ILE A 326 -0.13 -2.68 -27.00
CA ILE A 326 0.47 -1.67 -27.89
C ILE A 326 -0.57 -0.94 -28.74
N PRO A 327 -1.59 -1.60 -29.36
CA PRO A 327 -2.60 -0.90 -30.15
C PRO A 327 -3.44 0.13 -29.38
N LEU A 328 -3.41 0.10 -28.04
CA LEU A 328 -4.13 1.05 -27.18
C LEU A 328 -3.43 2.41 -27.12
N LEU A 329 -2.10 2.45 -27.36
CA LEU A 329 -1.28 3.67 -27.27
C LEU A 329 -1.76 4.76 -28.22
N ASN A 330 -1.59 6.01 -27.79
CA ASN A 330 -1.94 7.19 -28.59
C ASN A 330 -1.09 7.22 -29.87
N ARG A 331 -1.76 7.39 -31.02
CA ARG A 331 -1.12 7.39 -32.34
C ARG A 331 -0.72 8.78 -32.81
N SER A 332 -1.27 9.82 -32.23
CA SER A 332 -1.06 11.20 -32.64
C SER A 332 0.05 11.92 -31.90
N ASN A 333 0.46 11.36 -30.76
CA ASN A 333 1.46 11.95 -29.88
C ASN A 333 2.39 10.86 -29.34
N ILE A 334 3.53 11.30 -28.76
CA ILE A 334 4.38 10.43 -27.96
C ILE A 334 3.55 9.77 -26.86
N SER A 335 3.80 8.51 -26.62
CA SER A 335 3.13 7.74 -25.57
C SER A 335 4.12 6.92 -24.74
N LEU A 336 3.72 6.45 -23.57
CA LEU A 336 4.57 5.77 -22.61
C LEU A 336 3.97 4.43 -22.19
N ILE A 337 4.76 3.38 -22.26
CA ILE A 337 4.51 2.12 -21.57
C ILE A 337 5.35 2.07 -20.30
N ARG A 338 4.71 1.79 -19.16
CA ARG A 338 5.39 1.44 -17.92
C ARG A 338 5.12 -0.01 -17.60
N GLY A 339 6.14 -0.86 -17.74
CA GLY A 339 6.01 -2.31 -17.58
C GLY A 339 6.86 -2.87 -16.46
N ARG A 340 6.47 -4.07 -15.98
CA ARG A 340 7.23 -4.86 -15.00
C ARG A 340 7.35 -6.29 -15.47
N VAL A 341 8.49 -6.93 -15.15
CA VAL A 341 8.72 -8.37 -15.41
C VAL A 341 9.36 -9.03 -14.20
N ILE A 342 9.06 -10.31 -14.01
CA ILE A 342 9.79 -11.17 -13.08
C ILE A 342 10.62 -12.12 -13.91
N VAL A 343 11.94 -12.15 -13.66
CA VAL A 343 12.91 -12.83 -14.48
C VAL A 343 14.10 -13.30 -13.63
N ALA A 344 14.74 -14.40 -13.99
CA ALA A 344 16.03 -14.79 -13.43
C ALA A 344 17.09 -13.74 -13.80
N GLU A 345 18.03 -13.46 -12.92
CA GLU A 345 19.04 -12.43 -13.17
C GLU A 345 19.87 -12.70 -14.43
N SER A 346 20.19 -13.99 -14.69
CA SER A 346 20.87 -14.44 -15.90
C SER A 346 20.11 -14.14 -17.20
N ASP A 347 18.78 -14.07 -17.13
CA ASP A 347 17.91 -13.97 -18.30
C ASP A 347 17.52 -12.51 -18.61
N ILE A 348 17.91 -11.56 -17.75
CA ILE A 348 17.61 -10.13 -17.95
C ILE A 348 18.01 -9.63 -19.35
N PRO A 349 19.24 -9.93 -19.86
CA PRO A 349 19.62 -9.45 -21.20
C PRO A 349 18.73 -9.99 -22.32
N SER A 350 18.41 -11.29 -22.28
CA SER A 350 17.58 -11.93 -23.31
C SER A 350 16.13 -11.45 -23.28
N VAL A 351 15.58 -11.23 -22.08
CA VAL A 351 14.23 -10.71 -21.88
C VAL A 351 14.16 -9.24 -22.29
N ASN A 352 15.19 -8.46 -21.99
CA ASN A 352 15.28 -7.07 -22.43
C ASN A 352 15.30 -6.97 -23.97
N GLU A 353 16.04 -7.83 -24.64
CA GLU A 353 16.07 -7.88 -26.09
C GLU A 353 14.68 -8.25 -26.67
N LYS A 354 14.01 -9.24 -26.12
CA LYS A 354 12.63 -9.62 -26.53
C LYS A 354 11.66 -8.45 -26.39
N ILE A 355 11.72 -7.69 -25.30
CA ILE A 355 10.88 -6.50 -25.09
C ILE A 355 11.17 -5.48 -26.18
N ASN A 356 12.45 -5.18 -26.46
CA ASN A 356 12.84 -4.22 -27.50
C ASN A 356 12.43 -4.65 -28.92
N GLN A 357 12.33 -5.96 -29.19
CA GLN A 357 11.85 -6.51 -30.48
C GLN A 357 10.33 -6.37 -30.63
N ILE A 358 9.57 -6.42 -29.54
CA ILE A 358 8.11 -6.33 -29.52
C ILE A 358 7.65 -4.88 -29.65
N LEU A 359 8.39 -3.97 -29.02
CA LEU A 359 8.00 -2.55 -28.94
C LEU A 359 8.09 -1.86 -30.30
N PRO A 360 7.17 -0.93 -30.59
CA PRO A 360 7.29 -0.01 -31.73
C PRO A 360 8.54 0.87 -31.58
N PRO A 361 8.90 1.63 -32.63
CA PRO A 361 10.00 2.59 -32.58
C PRO A 361 9.93 3.52 -31.38
N ILE A 362 11.08 3.74 -30.77
CA ILE A 362 11.24 4.62 -29.61
C ILE A 362 11.31 6.07 -30.10
N ALA A 363 10.66 6.96 -29.37
CA ALA A 363 10.59 8.37 -29.68
C ALA A 363 11.98 9.01 -29.75
N ALA A 364 12.14 9.95 -30.70
CA ALA A 364 13.41 10.63 -30.92
C ALA A 364 13.93 11.30 -29.64
N GLY A 365 15.22 11.11 -29.37
CA GLY A 365 15.85 11.61 -28.13
C GLY A 365 15.61 10.82 -26.85
N LYS A 366 14.79 9.77 -26.90
CA LYS A 366 14.57 8.85 -25.77
C LYS A 366 15.45 7.60 -25.91
N GLN A 367 15.82 7.02 -24.77
CA GLN A 367 16.62 5.80 -24.72
C GLN A 367 15.76 4.55 -24.96
N LYS A 368 16.36 3.52 -25.53
CA LYS A 368 15.72 2.21 -25.61
C LYS A 368 15.42 1.69 -24.20
N PRO A 369 14.29 1.00 -24.02
CA PRO A 369 13.96 0.39 -22.74
C PRO A 369 15.05 -0.53 -22.23
N GLU A 370 15.35 -0.40 -20.96
CA GLU A 370 16.26 -1.25 -20.21
C GLU A 370 15.58 -1.78 -18.97
N LEU A 371 15.74 -3.08 -18.71
CA LEU A 371 15.21 -3.72 -17.52
C LEU A 371 16.06 -3.35 -16.30
N LYS A 372 15.44 -2.65 -15.35
CA LYS A 372 16.06 -2.21 -14.10
C LYS A 372 15.57 -3.08 -12.96
N ILE A 373 16.49 -3.78 -12.27
CA ILE A 373 16.16 -4.55 -11.06
C ILE A 373 15.64 -3.58 -9.99
N LYS A 374 14.50 -3.92 -9.41
CA LYS A 374 13.86 -3.15 -8.35
C LYS A 374 13.98 -3.81 -7.00
N ARG A 375 13.85 -5.12 -6.97
CA ARG A 375 14.01 -5.93 -5.75
C ARG A 375 14.11 -7.40 -6.08
N ASP A 376 14.54 -8.17 -5.09
CA ASP A 376 14.40 -9.62 -5.10
C ASP A 376 12.92 -9.99 -5.05
N TYR A 377 12.51 -10.89 -5.92
CA TYR A 377 11.19 -11.50 -5.89
C TYR A 377 11.24 -12.85 -5.15
N SER A 378 12.29 -13.62 -5.39
CA SER A 378 12.68 -14.82 -4.66
C SER A 378 14.21 -14.94 -4.67
N SER A 379 14.75 -16.02 -4.12
CA SER A 379 16.20 -16.31 -4.19
C SER A 379 16.75 -16.33 -5.63
N ALA A 380 15.94 -16.80 -6.58
CA ALA A 380 16.36 -16.96 -7.98
C ALA A 380 15.80 -15.87 -8.93
N LEU A 381 14.77 -15.13 -8.53
CA LEU A 381 14.04 -14.24 -9.40
C LEU A 381 14.13 -12.77 -8.94
N ARG A 382 14.17 -11.87 -9.92
CA ARG A 382 14.18 -10.42 -9.72
C ARG A 382 12.91 -9.79 -10.28
N LEU A 383 12.32 -8.86 -9.54
CA LEU A 383 11.31 -7.95 -10.09
C LEU A 383 12.04 -6.80 -10.78
N CYS A 384 11.85 -6.70 -12.09
CA CYS A 384 12.39 -5.63 -12.92
C CYS A 384 11.27 -4.73 -13.43
N SER A 385 11.60 -3.48 -13.73
CA SER A 385 10.73 -2.55 -14.43
C SER A 385 11.42 -1.94 -15.64
N PHE A 386 10.61 -1.46 -16.58
CA PHE A 386 11.07 -0.69 -17.73
C PHE A 386 10.07 0.41 -18.06
N GLU A 387 10.57 1.42 -18.77
CA GLU A 387 9.79 2.46 -19.42
C GLU A 387 10.12 2.49 -20.91
N ALA A 388 9.08 2.61 -21.76
CA ALA A 388 9.22 2.71 -23.22
C ALA A 388 8.46 3.91 -23.73
N TRP A 389 9.19 4.90 -24.24
CA TRP A 389 8.66 6.09 -24.87
C TRP A 389 8.45 5.80 -26.35
N ILE A 390 7.20 5.66 -26.77
CA ILE A 390 6.84 5.22 -28.11
C ILE A 390 6.57 6.43 -28.99
N ASP A 391 7.13 6.42 -30.22
CA ASP A 391 6.94 7.49 -31.17
C ASP A 391 5.50 7.49 -31.73
N LYS A 392 5.04 8.67 -32.12
CA LYS A 392 3.78 8.82 -32.84
C LYS A 392 3.84 8.12 -34.20
N ASP A 393 2.68 7.86 -34.80
CA ASP A 393 2.52 7.29 -36.14
C ASP A 393 3.21 5.95 -36.42
N THR A 394 3.66 5.24 -35.37
CA THR A 394 4.39 3.96 -35.49
C THR A 394 3.60 2.75 -35.01
N ILE A 395 2.34 2.94 -34.59
CA ILE A 395 1.49 1.92 -33.98
C ILE A 395 0.36 1.46 -34.91
#